data_c8f90019b87f7e0e7197c95134fcbc3f
#
_entry.id   c8f90019b87f7e0e7197c95134fcbc3f
#
_cell.length_a   1.000
_cell.length_b   1.000
_cell.length_c   1.000
_cell.angle_alpha   90.00
_cell.angle_beta   90.00
_cell.angle_gamma   90.00
#
_symmetry.space_group_name_H-M   'P 1'
#
loop_
_entity.id
_entity.type
_entity.pdbx_description
1 polymer ?
#
loop_
_entity_poly.entity_id
_entity_poly.type
_entity_poly.pdbx_seq_one_letter_code
_entity_poly.pdbx_strand_id
1 'polypeptide(L)'
;MKMCNSDACRPLQGETLDTVFQGRLKIIQPEKGYRFSIDAVLLVGLTRIRQRDRVVDLGTGCGIIPLLLAYQHAIEHITGVEIQESLVSIARRNVLIN
;
A
#
# COMPACT_ATOMS: atom_id res chain seq x y z
N MET A 1 9.35 -11.27 8.88
CA MET A 1 7.94 -10.98 9.22
C MET A 1 7.91 -9.93 10.32
N LYS A 2 7.28 -8.81 10.06
CA LYS A 2 7.07 -7.81 11.12
C LYS A 2 5.87 -8.23 11.97
N MET A 3 6.10 -8.41 13.26
CA MET A 3 5.00 -8.56 14.21
C MET A 3 4.63 -7.17 14.73
N CYS A 4 3.45 -6.71 14.40
CA CYS A 4 2.91 -5.45 14.89
C CYS A 4 1.80 -5.75 15.89
N ASN A 5 2.04 -5.45 17.15
CA ASN A 5 1.09 -5.68 18.24
C ASN A 5 0.32 -4.41 18.65
N SER A 6 0.54 -3.29 17.96
CA SER A 6 -0.13 -2.03 18.27
C SER A 6 -1.46 -1.92 17.52
N ASP A 7 -2.35 -1.08 18.03
CA ASP A 7 -3.62 -0.76 17.36
C ASP A 7 -3.39 -0.16 15.96
N ALA A 8 -2.21 0.42 15.71
CA ALA A 8 -1.84 0.94 14.41
C ALA A 8 -1.83 -0.14 13.32
N CYS A 9 -1.72 -1.41 13.69
CA CYS A 9 -1.65 -2.53 12.75
C CYS A 9 -3.01 -3.19 12.50
N ARG A 10 -4.07 -2.62 13.03
CA ARG A 10 -5.43 -3.16 12.88
C ARG A 10 -6.30 -2.14 12.15
N PRO A 11 -7.29 -2.61 11.40
CA PRO A 11 -8.27 -1.69 10.84
C PRO A 11 -9.05 -1.01 11.97
N LEU A 12 -9.28 0.28 11.82
CA LEU A 12 -10.12 1.05 12.72
C LEU A 12 -11.57 0.95 12.26
N GLN A 13 -12.49 1.55 13.04
CA GLN A 13 -13.89 1.63 12.63
C GLN A 13 -13.99 2.33 11.28
N GLY A 14 -14.76 1.76 10.35
CA GLY A 14 -14.90 2.29 8.99
C GLY A 14 -13.78 1.90 8.04
N GLU A 15 -12.92 0.97 8.46
CA GLU A 15 -11.83 0.44 7.64
C GLU A 15 -11.95 -1.07 7.50
N THR A 16 -11.34 -1.61 6.46
CA THR A 16 -11.22 -3.06 6.26
C THR A 16 -9.75 -3.45 6.15
N LEU A 17 -9.44 -4.68 6.52
CA LEU A 17 -8.14 -5.29 6.24
C LEU A 17 -8.34 -6.32 5.15
N ASP A 18 -7.75 -6.06 4.00
CA ASP A 18 -7.81 -6.94 2.84
C ASP A 18 -6.44 -7.53 2.54
N THR A 19 -6.39 -8.58 1.76
CA THR A 19 -5.14 -9.23 1.42
C THR A 19 -5.04 -9.46 -0.07
N VAL A 20 -3.82 -9.46 -0.58
CA VAL A 20 -3.49 -9.87 -1.93
C VAL A 20 -2.36 -10.90 -1.88
N PHE A 21 -2.15 -11.62 -2.97
CA PHE A 21 -1.13 -12.67 -3.06
C PHE A 21 -1.26 -13.71 -1.95
N GLN A 22 -2.46 -14.22 -1.75
CA GLN A 22 -2.74 -15.28 -0.76
C GLN A 22 -2.35 -14.87 0.67
N GLY A 23 -2.64 -13.61 1.03
CA GLY A 23 -2.38 -13.09 2.35
C GLY A 23 -0.96 -12.57 2.60
N ARG A 24 -0.10 -12.61 1.59
CA ARG A 24 1.29 -12.16 1.74
C ARG A 24 1.42 -10.65 1.82
N LEU A 25 0.50 -9.93 1.21
CA LEU A 25 0.44 -8.48 1.29
C LEU A 25 -0.89 -8.08 1.91
N LYS A 26 -0.85 -7.29 2.97
CA LYS A 26 -2.02 -6.82 3.69
C LYS A 26 -2.27 -5.36 3.39
N ILE A 27 -3.52 -4.98 3.27
CA ILE A 27 -3.90 -3.61 2.97
C ILE A 27 -5.07 -3.18 3.84
N ILE A 28 -4.87 -2.11 4.59
CA ILE A 28 -5.96 -1.41 5.27
C ILE A 28 -6.48 -0.35 4.30
N GLN A 29 -7.78 -0.26 4.16
CA GLN A 29 -8.41 0.75 3.31
C GLN A 29 -9.76 1.15 3.87
N PRO A 30 -10.29 2.33 3.48
CA PRO A 30 -11.61 2.74 3.92
C PRO A 30 -12.65 1.70 3.48
N GLU A 31 -13.63 1.44 4.32
CA GLU A 31 -14.78 0.61 3.94
C GLU A 31 -15.60 1.27 2.83
N LYS A 32 -15.73 2.59 2.92
CA LYS A 32 -16.44 3.42 1.93
C LYS A 32 -15.51 4.52 1.43
N GLY A 33 -15.70 4.94 0.19
CA GLY A 33 -14.89 5.95 -0.45
C GLY A 33 -13.81 5.31 -1.31
N TYR A 34 -12.59 5.85 -1.29
CA TYR A 34 -11.52 5.35 -2.13
C TYR A 34 -11.06 3.96 -1.67
N ARG A 35 -11.08 3.04 -2.62
CA ARG A 35 -10.54 1.68 -2.46
C ARG A 35 -9.76 1.33 -3.72
N PHE A 36 -8.68 0.58 -3.56
CA PHE A 36 -7.91 0.16 -4.74
C PHE A 36 -8.69 -0.89 -5.55
N SER A 37 -8.37 -0.97 -6.83
CA SER A 37 -8.95 -1.95 -7.74
C SER A 37 -7.85 -2.81 -8.38
N ILE A 38 -8.27 -3.80 -9.19
CA ILE A 38 -7.35 -4.63 -9.98
C ILE A 38 -6.44 -3.80 -10.88
N ASP A 39 -6.86 -2.58 -11.23
CA ASP A 39 -6.07 -1.67 -12.08
C ASP A 39 -4.69 -1.39 -11.48
N ALA A 40 -4.60 -1.24 -10.16
CA ALA A 40 -3.33 -1.03 -9.46
C ALA A 40 -2.39 -2.23 -9.67
N VAL A 41 -2.93 -3.44 -9.53
CA VAL A 41 -2.15 -4.67 -9.72
C VAL A 41 -1.67 -4.80 -11.17
N LEU A 42 -2.54 -4.51 -12.13
CA LEU A 42 -2.20 -4.54 -13.55
C LEU A 42 -1.16 -3.49 -13.91
N LEU A 43 -1.32 -2.27 -13.39
CA LEU A 43 -0.37 -1.19 -13.64
C LEU A 43 1.03 -1.58 -13.19
N VAL A 44 1.16 -2.09 -11.98
CA VAL A 44 2.45 -2.50 -11.43
C VAL A 44 3.03 -3.67 -12.23
N GLY A 45 2.18 -4.65 -12.59
CA GLY A 45 2.61 -5.80 -13.38
C GLY A 45 3.11 -5.44 -14.78
N LEU A 46 2.59 -4.36 -15.37
CA LEU A 46 2.95 -3.90 -16.71
C LEU A 46 4.06 -2.84 -16.70
N THR A 47 4.40 -2.30 -15.54
CA THR A 47 5.40 -1.24 -15.42
C THR A 47 6.81 -1.84 -15.44
N ARG A 48 7.68 -1.26 -16.25
CA ARG A 48 9.09 -1.66 -16.30
C ARG A 48 9.88 -0.80 -15.32
N ILE A 49 10.28 -1.41 -14.22
CA ILE A 49 11.03 -0.74 -13.16
C ILE A 49 12.26 -1.56 -12.83
N ARG A 50 13.39 -0.90 -12.65
CA ARG A 50 14.63 -1.50 -12.21
C ARG A 50 14.77 -1.34 -10.71
N GLN A 51 15.46 -2.27 -10.05
CA GLN A 51 15.66 -2.25 -8.61
C GLN A 51 16.29 -0.94 -8.10
N ARG A 52 17.16 -0.33 -8.88
CA ARG A 52 17.86 0.92 -8.53
C ARG A 52 17.05 2.19 -8.81
N ASP A 53 15.89 2.06 -9.43
CA ASP A 53 15.06 3.22 -9.72
C ASP A 53 14.52 3.81 -8.43
N ARG A 54 14.36 5.12 -8.44
CA ARG A 54 13.70 5.87 -7.38
C ARG A 54 12.31 6.22 -7.88
N VAL A 55 11.30 5.74 -7.19
CA VAL A 55 9.92 5.83 -7.64
C VAL A 55 9.15 6.80 -6.76
N VAL A 56 8.37 7.66 -7.38
CA VAL A 56 7.40 8.51 -6.68
C VAL A 56 6.01 8.18 -7.22
N ASP A 57 5.10 7.83 -6.32
CA ASP A 57 3.70 7.57 -6.65
C ASP A 57 2.85 8.77 -6.24
N LEU A 58 2.38 9.53 -7.23
CA LEU A 58 1.55 10.71 -6.99
C LEU A 58 0.09 10.28 -6.84
N GLY A 59 -0.54 10.70 -5.74
CA GLY A 59 -1.90 10.27 -5.41
C GLY A 59 -1.92 8.83 -4.92
N THR A 60 -1.03 8.48 -4.00
CA THR A 60 -0.82 7.09 -3.58
C THR A 60 -2.00 6.46 -2.84
N GLY A 61 -2.93 7.27 -2.34
CA GLY A 61 -4.10 6.78 -1.58
C GLY A 61 -3.67 6.02 -0.34
N CYS A 62 -4.13 4.79 -0.21
CA CYS A 62 -3.76 3.90 0.90
C CYS A 62 -2.37 3.28 0.75
N GLY A 63 -1.63 3.62 -0.31
CA GLY A 63 -0.26 3.14 -0.52
C GLY A 63 -0.16 1.82 -1.28
N ILE A 64 -1.18 1.44 -2.02
CA ILE A 64 -1.19 0.14 -2.70
C ILE A 64 -0.09 0.02 -3.76
N ILE A 65 0.15 1.04 -4.58
CA ILE A 65 1.17 0.98 -5.64
C ILE A 65 2.58 0.81 -5.06
N PRO A 66 3.02 1.64 -4.09
CA PRO A 66 4.31 1.42 -3.44
C PRO A 66 4.48 0.03 -2.84
N LEU A 67 3.45 -0.48 -2.19
CA LEU A 67 3.51 -1.81 -1.57
C LEU A 67 3.63 -2.91 -2.62
N LEU A 68 2.87 -2.81 -3.72
CA LEU A 68 2.97 -3.77 -4.82
C LEU A 68 4.35 -3.71 -5.48
N LEU A 69 4.89 -2.53 -5.70
CA LEU A 69 6.22 -2.36 -6.28
C LEU A 69 7.30 -2.96 -5.39
N ALA A 70 7.23 -2.69 -4.09
CA ALA A 70 8.17 -3.24 -3.13
C ALA A 70 8.09 -4.78 -3.09
N TYR A 71 6.88 -5.31 -3.15
CA TYR A 71 6.66 -6.75 -3.10
C TYR A 71 7.10 -7.46 -4.39
N GLN A 72 6.71 -6.92 -5.55
CA GLN A 72 6.93 -7.59 -6.83
C GLN A 72 8.29 -7.30 -7.47
N HIS A 73 8.83 -6.12 -7.23
CA HIS A 73 10.05 -5.66 -7.88
C HIS A 73 11.22 -5.41 -6.91
N ALA A 74 11.00 -5.57 -5.61
CA ALA A 74 12.01 -5.32 -4.59
C ALA A 74 12.66 -3.94 -4.69
N ILE A 75 11.89 -2.93 -5.04
CA ILE A 75 12.35 -1.55 -5.15
C ILE A 75 12.63 -1.00 -3.75
N GLU A 76 13.80 -0.38 -3.57
CA GLU A 76 14.25 0.10 -2.26
C GLU A 76 13.81 1.54 -1.96
N HIS A 77 13.65 2.36 -3.00
CA HIS A 77 13.36 3.79 -2.84
C HIS A 77 12.04 4.16 -3.49
N ILE A 78 10.97 4.06 -2.72
CA ILE A 78 9.62 4.40 -3.17
C ILE A 78 9.04 5.43 -2.22
N THR A 79 8.51 6.52 -2.77
CA THR A 79 7.83 7.57 -2.01
C THR A 79 6.41 7.69 -2.52
N GLY A 80 5.43 7.54 -1.65
CA GLY A 80 4.04 7.85 -1.95
C GLY A 80 3.72 9.28 -1.53
N VAL A 81 2.96 9.98 -2.35
CA VAL A 81 2.50 11.34 -2.07
C VAL A 81 0.98 11.35 -2.12
N GLU A 82 0.35 11.86 -1.09
CA GLU A 82 -1.11 11.91 -0.96
C GLU A 82 -1.52 13.19 -0.26
N ILE A 83 -2.52 13.88 -0.81
CA ILE A 83 -3.00 15.15 -0.25
C ILE A 83 -3.99 14.94 0.89
N GLN A 84 -4.75 13.85 0.89
CA GLN A 84 -5.75 13.58 1.91
C GLN A 84 -5.10 12.97 3.15
N GLU A 85 -5.10 13.71 4.26
CA GLU A 85 -4.46 13.24 5.51
C GLU A 85 -5.01 11.90 6.00
N SER A 86 -6.31 11.66 5.85
CA SER A 86 -6.94 10.40 6.24
C SER A 86 -6.33 9.21 5.49
N LEU A 87 -6.07 9.37 4.20
CA LEU A 87 -5.44 8.33 3.38
C LEU A 87 -3.95 8.19 3.69
N VAL A 88 -3.26 9.30 3.96
CA VAL A 88 -1.84 9.26 4.40
C VAL A 88 -1.70 8.44 5.68
N SER A 89 -2.60 8.64 6.64
CA SER A 89 -2.59 7.90 7.89
C SER A 89 -2.72 6.39 7.64
N ILE A 90 -3.64 6.01 6.76
CA ILE A 90 -3.82 4.60 6.37
C ILE A 90 -2.58 4.07 5.65
N ALA A 91 -2.02 4.84 4.72
CA ALA A 91 -0.83 4.43 3.98
C ALA A 91 0.36 4.17 4.91
N ARG A 92 0.56 5.00 5.92
CA ARG A 92 1.61 4.80 6.92
C ARG A 92 1.41 3.50 7.69
N ARG A 93 0.20 3.20 8.10
CA ARG A 93 -0.10 1.93 8.78
C ARG A 93 0.12 0.74 7.85
N ASN A 94 -0.23 0.87 6.58
CA ASN A 94 0.01 -0.18 5.59
C ASN A 94 1.50 -0.49 5.42
N VAL A 95 2.35 0.51 5.49
CA VAL A 95 3.80 0.27 5.51
C VAL A 95 4.22 -0.51 6.76
N LEU A 96 3.65 -0.18 7.91
CA LEU A 96 4.00 -0.84 9.17
C LEU A 96 3.59 -2.31 9.22
N ILE A 97 2.46 -2.68 8.62
CA ILE A 97 1.96 -4.06 8.70
C ILE A 97 2.56 -5.00 7.64
N ASN A 98 3.31 -4.45 6.71
CA ASN A 98 3.97 -5.21 5.66
C ASN A 98 5.49 -5.14 5.77
#